data_82518f1fedb583d034d633e539e0a27c
#
_entry.id   82518f1fedb583d034d633e539e0a27c
#
_cell.length_a   1.000
_cell.length_b   1.000
_cell.length_c   1.000
_cell.angle_alpha   90.00
_cell.angle_beta   90.00
_cell.angle_gamma   90.00
#
_symmetry.space_group_name_H-M   'P 1'
#
loop_
_entity.id
_entity.type
_entity.pdbx_description
1 polymer ?
#
loop_
_entity_poly.entity_id
_entity_poly.type
_entity_poly.pdbx_seq_one_letter_code
_entity_poly.pdbx_strand_id
1 'polypeptide(L)'
;LRLVGSEMCIRDRDNQIKLPAFPTTTIGSFPQTKQVRKLRARYKKGELTQAEYLAQIDANIAYCIGLQEGMGMDVLVHGEFERSDMVEYFGEQLDGYTFTTHGWVQSYGSRYVRPPIIFGDIYRPYAMTTREFEVAQSLTEKPVKGMLTGPVTMLNWSYPRTDISRKEQAFQLALAIREELKDLEKVGAAFIQVDEPAMREGLPLKQQRWDEYLSWAVDAFRLSTAIAQPETQVHTHMCYSEFGDIMESIKQLDADVISIEDSRSNNETLMQLTDASYPAQVGPGVYDVHSPSIPTTEYLKESLRKCIQHLPVTQIWVNPDCGLKTRRWEEAIPA
;
A
#
# COMPACT_ATOMS: atom_id res chain seq x y z
N LEU A 1 -11.12 6.42 -23.61
CA LEU A 1 -10.47 7.27 -22.60
C LEU A 1 -8.96 7.23 -22.89
N ARG A 2 -8.40 8.32 -23.36
CA ARG A 2 -6.98 8.49 -23.51
C ARG A 2 -6.46 8.79 -22.09
N LEU A 3 -5.85 7.80 -21.44
CA LEU A 3 -5.15 8.03 -20.20
C LEU A 3 -4.03 9.01 -20.51
N VAL A 4 -3.98 10.13 -19.83
CA VAL A 4 -3.03 11.21 -20.08
C VAL A 4 -1.67 10.78 -19.54
N GLY A 5 -0.61 11.03 -20.26
CA GLY A 5 0.72 10.48 -19.97
C GLY A 5 1.49 11.26 -18.90
N SER A 6 2.72 10.83 -18.66
CA SER A 6 3.65 11.29 -17.60
C SER A 6 3.87 12.80 -17.48
N GLU A 7 3.64 13.58 -18.55
CA GLU A 7 3.74 15.04 -18.50
C GLU A 7 2.72 15.71 -17.57
N MET A 8 1.57 15.05 -17.32
CA MET A 8 0.55 15.58 -16.40
C MET A 8 0.95 15.40 -14.94
N CYS A 9 1.54 14.28 -14.58
CA CYS A 9 2.05 14.04 -13.23
C CYS A 9 3.11 15.04 -12.79
N ILE A 10 4.01 15.46 -13.68
CA ILE A 10 5.05 16.45 -13.36
C ILE A 10 4.42 17.81 -13.05
N ARG A 11 3.35 18.20 -13.74
CA ARG A 11 2.62 19.47 -13.49
C ARG A 11 1.79 19.41 -12.22
N ASP A 12 1.19 18.26 -11.91
CA ASP A 12 0.36 18.06 -10.73
C ASP A 12 1.17 18.17 -9.43
N ARG A 13 2.43 17.74 -9.43
CA ARG A 13 3.34 17.86 -8.28
C ARG A 13 3.53 19.28 -7.76
N ASP A 14 3.40 20.30 -8.61
CA ASP A 14 3.50 21.69 -8.18
C ASP A 14 2.31 22.11 -7.31
N ASN A 15 1.18 21.47 -7.44
CA ASN A 15 -0.04 21.70 -6.66
C ASN A 15 -0.13 20.86 -5.38
N GLN A 16 0.72 19.83 -5.24
CA GLN A 16 0.73 18.94 -4.08
C GLN A 16 1.33 19.62 -2.84
N ILE A 17 1.03 19.10 -1.66
CA ILE A 17 1.58 19.59 -0.39
C ILE A 17 3.10 19.54 -0.44
N LYS A 18 3.75 20.68 -0.16
CA LYS A 18 5.21 20.78 -0.10
C LYS A 18 5.71 20.18 1.21
N LEU A 19 6.55 19.16 1.10
CA LEU A 19 7.20 18.48 2.20
C LEU A 19 8.68 18.87 2.30
N PRO A 20 9.33 18.67 3.45
CA PRO A 20 10.78 18.88 3.57
C PRO A 20 11.56 17.92 2.67
N ALA A 21 12.88 18.13 2.56
CA ALA A 21 13.76 17.16 1.94
C ALA A 21 13.77 15.85 2.75
N PHE A 22 13.81 14.70 2.05
CA PHE A 22 13.68 13.38 2.66
C PHE A 22 12.42 13.22 3.50
N PRO A 23 11.22 13.42 2.94
CA PRO A 23 10.00 13.30 3.70
C PRO A 23 9.86 11.86 4.23
N THR A 24 9.40 11.76 5.47
CA THR A 24 9.31 10.50 6.20
C THR A 24 7.88 9.98 6.24
N THR A 25 7.72 8.68 5.99
CA THR A 25 6.42 7.98 6.10
C THR A 25 6.62 6.50 6.42
N THR A 26 5.55 5.77 6.69
CA THR A 26 5.57 4.30 6.71
C THR A 26 4.70 3.73 5.59
N ILE A 27 4.77 2.39 5.41
CA ILE A 27 4.06 1.71 4.33
C ILE A 27 2.57 1.52 4.65
N GLY A 28 2.17 1.55 5.94
CA GLY A 28 0.75 1.48 6.33
C GLY A 28 0.52 0.75 7.65
N SER A 29 0.76 -0.55 7.70
CA SER A 29 0.47 -1.33 8.89
C SER A 29 1.50 -1.13 10.00
N PHE A 30 1.00 -1.00 11.23
CA PHE A 30 1.77 -1.03 12.47
C PHE A 30 1.58 -2.35 13.23
N PRO A 31 2.31 -2.60 14.36
CA PRO A 31 2.31 -3.89 15.04
C PRO A 31 0.93 -4.45 15.35
N GLN A 32 0.62 -5.61 14.79
CA GLN A 32 -0.64 -6.32 15.00
C GLN A 32 -0.51 -7.21 16.26
N THR A 33 -0.67 -6.59 17.44
CA THR A 33 -0.51 -7.26 18.73
C THR A 33 -1.49 -8.42 18.94
N LYS A 34 -1.21 -9.28 19.94
CA LYS A 34 -2.17 -10.32 20.34
C LYS A 34 -3.51 -9.73 20.75
N GLN A 35 -3.51 -8.53 21.36
CA GLN A 35 -4.71 -7.81 21.79
C GLN A 35 -5.56 -7.39 20.58
N VAL A 36 -4.94 -6.77 19.58
CA VAL A 36 -5.63 -6.36 18.34
C VAL A 36 -6.21 -7.56 17.60
N ARG A 37 -5.44 -8.66 17.49
CA ARG A 37 -5.95 -9.89 16.85
C ARG A 37 -7.11 -10.54 17.63
N LYS A 38 -7.05 -10.57 18.96
CA LYS A 38 -8.15 -11.03 19.80
C LYS A 38 -9.38 -10.12 19.69
N LEU A 39 -9.18 -8.81 19.61
CA LEU A 39 -10.26 -7.84 19.42
C LEU A 39 -11.06 -8.13 18.15
N ARG A 40 -10.40 -8.28 17.00
CA ARG A 40 -11.07 -8.65 15.74
C ARG A 40 -11.76 -10.01 15.82
N ALA A 41 -11.12 -11.00 16.44
CA ALA A 41 -11.71 -12.32 16.60
C ALA A 41 -12.97 -12.32 17.48
N ARG A 42 -12.98 -11.56 18.57
CA ARG A 42 -14.14 -11.39 19.45
C ARG A 42 -15.30 -10.69 18.73
N TYR A 43 -14.99 -9.65 17.97
CA TYR A 43 -15.99 -8.95 17.15
C TYR A 43 -16.61 -9.89 16.11
N LYS A 44 -15.79 -10.63 15.34
CA LYS A 44 -16.27 -11.61 14.35
C LYS A 44 -17.15 -12.73 14.98
N LYS A 45 -16.97 -13.04 16.28
CA LYS A 45 -17.81 -13.99 17.02
C LYS A 45 -19.08 -13.37 17.63
N GLY A 46 -19.28 -12.07 17.48
CA GLY A 46 -20.41 -11.36 18.10
C GLY A 46 -20.27 -11.18 19.63
N GLU A 47 -19.05 -11.32 20.18
CA GLU A 47 -18.76 -11.12 21.62
C GLU A 47 -18.62 -9.63 21.97
N LEU A 48 -18.56 -8.75 20.98
CA LEU A 48 -18.47 -7.31 21.12
C LEU A 48 -19.50 -6.66 20.21
N THR A 49 -20.11 -5.58 20.69
CA THR A 49 -20.88 -4.68 19.84
C THR A 49 -19.94 -3.93 18.88
N GLN A 50 -20.49 -3.43 17.79
CA GLN A 50 -19.74 -2.59 16.86
C GLN A 50 -19.12 -1.37 17.56
N ALA A 51 -19.86 -0.69 18.43
CA ALA A 51 -19.37 0.47 19.16
C ALA A 51 -18.17 0.13 20.07
N GLU A 52 -18.23 -0.98 20.80
CA GLU A 52 -17.10 -1.45 21.63
C GLU A 52 -15.88 -1.82 20.81
N TYR A 53 -16.09 -2.46 19.66
CA TYR A 53 -15.01 -2.81 18.74
C TYR A 53 -14.35 -1.55 18.18
N LEU A 54 -15.12 -0.63 17.61
CA LEU A 54 -14.63 0.60 17.01
C LEU A 54 -13.91 1.49 18.02
N ALA A 55 -14.43 1.65 19.24
CA ALA A 55 -13.74 2.41 20.28
C ALA A 55 -12.33 1.89 20.59
N GLN A 56 -12.11 0.57 20.53
CA GLN A 56 -10.80 -0.02 20.75
C GLN A 56 -9.89 0.11 19.50
N ILE A 57 -10.44 0.07 18.30
CA ILE A 57 -9.68 0.37 17.08
C ILE A 57 -9.24 1.83 17.10
N ASP A 58 -10.12 2.77 17.44
CA ASP A 58 -9.82 4.20 17.53
C ASP A 58 -8.72 4.50 18.57
N ALA A 59 -8.72 3.80 19.70
CA ALA A 59 -7.65 3.91 20.69
C ALA A 59 -6.29 3.44 20.15
N ASN A 60 -6.26 2.38 19.31
CA ASN A 60 -5.03 1.94 18.66
C ASN A 60 -4.57 2.94 17.59
N ILE A 61 -5.50 3.51 16.80
CA ILE A 61 -5.20 4.57 15.84
C ILE A 61 -4.61 5.78 16.56
N ALA A 62 -5.24 6.23 17.65
CA ALA A 62 -4.77 7.38 18.43
C ALA A 62 -3.35 7.16 19.00
N TYR A 63 -3.09 5.98 19.51
CA TYR A 63 -1.74 5.61 19.96
C TYR A 63 -0.71 5.66 18.81
N CYS A 64 -1.08 5.10 17.64
CA CYS A 64 -0.22 5.07 16.46
C CYS A 64 0.08 6.47 15.92
N ILE A 65 -0.94 7.34 15.81
CA ILE A 65 -0.78 8.73 15.35
C ILE A 65 0.11 9.50 16.32
N GLY A 66 -0.15 9.42 17.64
CA GLY A 66 0.66 10.10 18.65
C GLY A 66 2.12 9.69 18.66
N LEU A 67 2.42 8.41 18.40
CA LEU A 67 3.80 7.93 18.23
C LEU A 67 4.47 8.53 17.00
N GLN A 68 3.83 8.50 15.85
CA GLN A 68 4.38 9.04 14.60
C GLN A 68 4.61 10.56 14.70
N GLU A 69 3.70 11.31 15.33
CA GLU A 69 3.90 12.73 15.63
C GLU A 69 5.09 12.96 16.57
N GLY A 70 5.16 12.18 17.65
CA GLY A 70 6.25 12.27 18.62
C GLY A 70 7.63 11.97 18.02
N MET A 71 7.69 11.14 16.98
CA MET A 71 8.91 10.86 16.21
C MET A 71 9.20 11.94 15.16
N GLY A 72 8.28 12.86 14.90
CA GLY A 72 8.46 13.93 13.91
C GLY A 72 8.21 13.49 12.45
N MET A 73 7.51 12.39 12.20
CA MET A 73 7.20 11.95 10.83
C MET A 73 6.39 12.99 10.06
N ASP A 74 6.58 13.05 8.74
CA ASP A 74 5.97 14.08 7.88
C ASP A 74 4.59 13.68 7.36
N VAL A 75 4.42 12.43 6.93
CA VAL A 75 3.15 11.88 6.45
C VAL A 75 2.82 10.63 7.25
N LEU A 76 1.69 10.67 7.95
CA LEU A 76 1.30 9.64 8.91
C LEU A 76 0.39 8.60 8.28
N VAL A 77 0.22 7.46 8.97
CA VAL A 77 -0.74 6.41 8.60
C VAL A 77 -1.55 5.99 9.81
N HIS A 78 -2.77 5.51 9.61
CA HIS A 78 -3.64 5.08 10.72
C HIS A 78 -3.19 3.76 11.40
N GLY A 79 -2.36 2.94 10.74
CA GLY A 79 -1.76 1.72 11.29
C GLY A 79 -2.48 0.41 10.98
N GLU A 80 -3.63 0.44 10.30
CA GLU A 80 -4.38 -0.72 9.78
C GLU A 80 -4.83 -1.73 10.85
N PHE A 81 -5.22 -1.29 12.04
CA PHE A 81 -5.58 -2.18 13.15
C PHE A 81 -6.88 -2.97 12.91
N GLU A 82 -7.76 -2.48 12.07
CA GLU A 82 -8.99 -3.12 11.62
C GLU A 82 -8.73 -4.28 10.64
N ARG A 83 -7.58 -4.29 9.95
CA ARG A 83 -7.29 -5.22 8.85
C ARG A 83 -6.57 -6.48 9.33
N SER A 84 -7.13 -7.64 9.04
CA SER A 84 -6.44 -8.93 9.21
C SER A 84 -5.40 -9.14 8.12
N ASP A 85 -5.80 -8.86 6.88
CA ASP A 85 -5.01 -8.98 5.66
C ASP A 85 -5.46 -7.91 4.66
N MET A 86 -4.55 -7.47 3.79
CA MET A 86 -4.84 -6.39 2.84
C MET A 86 -5.80 -6.79 1.73
N VAL A 87 -5.97 -8.08 1.45
CA VAL A 87 -6.93 -8.58 0.44
C VAL A 87 -8.22 -9.05 1.10
N GLU A 88 -8.12 -9.79 2.23
CA GLU A 88 -9.28 -10.24 3.00
C GLU A 88 -10.16 -9.04 3.43
N TYR A 89 -9.55 -7.97 3.95
CA TYR A 89 -10.27 -6.80 4.44
C TYR A 89 -11.13 -6.13 3.36
N PHE A 90 -10.55 -5.91 2.18
CA PHE A 90 -11.30 -5.30 1.06
C PHE A 90 -12.32 -6.27 0.46
N GLY A 91 -11.94 -7.54 0.31
CA GLY A 91 -12.86 -8.55 -0.21
C GLY A 91 -14.10 -8.78 0.68
N GLU A 92 -13.98 -8.61 2.01
CA GLU A 92 -15.12 -8.68 2.94
C GLU A 92 -16.13 -7.53 2.74
N GLN A 93 -15.75 -6.45 2.05
CA GLN A 93 -16.55 -5.24 1.83
C GLN A 93 -16.98 -5.06 0.37
N LEU A 94 -16.54 -5.92 -0.52
CA LEU A 94 -16.91 -5.90 -1.93
C LEU A 94 -17.97 -6.97 -2.23
N ASP A 95 -18.97 -6.61 -2.99
CA ASP A 95 -19.86 -7.61 -3.58
C ASP A 95 -19.13 -8.41 -4.65
N GLY A 96 -19.57 -9.65 -4.90
CA GLY A 96 -18.91 -10.60 -5.79
C GLY A 96 -17.81 -11.43 -5.14
N TYR A 97 -17.52 -11.17 -3.86
CA TYR A 97 -16.54 -11.92 -3.06
C TYR A 97 -17.17 -12.84 -2.01
N THR A 98 -16.53 -13.96 -1.76
CA THR A 98 -16.88 -14.86 -0.65
C THR A 98 -15.62 -15.49 -0.04
N PHE A 99 -15.77 -16.14 1.11
CA PHE A 99 -14.66 -16.71 1.87
C PHE A 99 -14.97 -18.12 2.35
N THR A 100 -13.95 -18.97 2.37
CA THR A 100 -14.03 -20.25 3.06
C THR A 100 -13.96 -20.04 4.58
N THR A 101 -14.50 -20.98 5.36
CA THR A 101 -14.37 -20.94 6.83
C THR A 101 -12.94 -21.29 7.28
N HIS A 102 -12.30 -22.27 6.64
CA HIS A 102 -11.04 -22.85 7.09
C HIS A 102 -9.97 -22.94 5.99
N GLY A 103 -10.15 -22.26 4.86
CA GLY A 103 -9.20 -22.29 3.72
C GLY A 103 -7.95 -21.44 3.95
N TRP A 104 -7.29 -21.64 5.09
CA TRP A 104 -6.04 -20.95 5.42
C TRP A 104 -4.89 -21.49 4.58
N VAL A 105 -4.11 -20.59 4.00
CA VAL A 105 -2.87 -20.90 3.29
C VAL A 105 -1.72 -20.13 3.91
N GLN A 106 -0.52 -20.73 3.87
CA GLN A 106 0.69 -20.03 4.26
C GLN A 106 1.02 -18.98 3.20
N SER A 107 1.27 -17.78 3.67
CA SER A 107 1.81 -16.67 2.88
C SER A 107 3.31 -16.55 3.14
N TYR A 108 3.82 -15.34 3.30
CA TYR A 108 5.24 -15.12 3.56
C TYR A 108 5.62 -15.42 5.02
N GLY A 109 6.74 -16.13 5.23
CA GLY A 109 7.24 -16.48 6.56
C GLY A 109 6.24 -17.29 7.38
N SER A 110 5.92 -16.81 8.58
CA SER A 110 4.95 -17.43 9.50
C SER A 110 3.51 -16.89 9.33
N ARG A 111 3.26 -16.10 8.29
CA ARG A 111 1.96 -15.49 8.03
C ARG A 111 1.03 -16.47 7.35
N TYR A 112 -0.21 -16.54 7.83
CA TYR A 112 -1.31 -17.26 7.20
C TYR A 112 -2.37 -16.27 6.74
N VAL A 113 -2.94 -16.51 5.57
CA VAL A 113 -4.01 -15.74 4.96
C VAL A 113 -5.15 -16.67 4.55
N ARG A 114 -6.31 -16.10 4.37
CA ARG A 114 -7.49 -16.79 3.84
C ARG A 114 -7.89 -16.10 2.54
N PRO A 115 -7.38 -16.59 1.39
CA PRO A 115 -7.65 -15.97 0.11
C PRO A 115 -9.15 -15.94 -0.17
N PRO A 116 -9.70 -14.80 -0.62
CA PRO A 116 -11.09 -14.73 -1.03
C PRO A 116 -11.33 -15.47 -2.35
N ILE A 117 -12.60 -15.75 -2.61
CA ILE A 117 -13.08 -16.35 -3.85
C ILE A 117 -13.95 -15.32 -4.55
N ILE A 118 -13.63 -15.02 -5.81
CA ILE A 118 -14.47 -14.19 -6.68
C ILE A 118 -15.50 -15.09 -7.35
N PHE A 119 -16.77 -14.88 -7.04
CA PHE A 119 -17.87 -15.71 -7.56
C PHE A 119 -18.89 -14.95 -8.40
N GLY A 120 -18.85 -13.62 -8.38
CA GLY A 120 -19.77 -12.74 -9.10
C GLY A 120 -19.10 -11.50 -9.65
N ASP A 121 -19.86 -10.60 -10.24
CA ASP A 121 -19.36 -9.29 -10.63
C ASP A 121 -19.00 -8.46 -9.40
N ILE A 122 -17.90 -7.74 -9.49
CA ILE A 122 -17.31 -7.03 -8.36
C ILE A 122 -17.75 -5.58 -8.39
N TYR A 123 -18.32 -5.11 -7.29
CA TYR A 123 -18.58 -3.70 -7.06
C TYR A 123 -18.52 -3.32 -5.58
N ARG A 124 -18.33 -2.06 -5.32
CA ARG A 124 -18.23 -1.49 -3.97
C ARG A 124 -19.59 -0.91 -3.56
N PRO A 125 -20.27 -1.49 -2.56
CA PRO A 125 -21.59 -0.98 -2.13
C PRO A 125 -21.52 0.28 -1.26
N TYR A 126 -20.41 0.49 -0.52
CA TYR A 126 -20.20 1.62 0.40
C TYR A 126 -18.71 1.93 0.59
N ALA A 127 -18.39 3.06 1.21
CA ALA A 127 -17.01 3.43 1.54
C ALA A 127 -16.39 2.42 2.52
N MET A 128 -15.13 2.07 2.30
CA MET A 128 -14.46 0.98 3.01
C MET A 128 -13.44 1.46 4.05
N THR A 129 -12.78 2.60 3.81
CA THR A 129 -11.61 3.04 4.59
C THR A 129 -11.71 4.48 5.10
N THR A 130 -12.71 5.23 4.66
CA THR A 130 -12.85 6.66 4.99
C THR A 130 -12.98 6.91 6.48
N ARG A 131 -13.70 6.03 7.21
CA ARG A 131 -13.88 6.17 8.65
C ARG A 131 -12.56 6.18 9.42
N GLU A 132 -11.71 5.18 9.19
CA GLU A 132 -10.42 5.05 9.87
C GLU A 132 -9.48 6.19 9.48
N PHE A 133 -9.56 6.65 8.23
CA PHE A 133 -8.85 7.83 7.77
C PHE A 133 -9.31 9.09 8.53
N GLU A 134 -10.63 9.34 8.60
CA GLU A 134 -11.20 10.51 9.31
C GLU A 134 -10.83 10.52 10.80
N VAL A 135 -10.91 9.36 11.47
CA VAL A 135 -10.47 9.22 12.86
C VAL A 135 -8.99 9.60 13.00
N ALA A 136 -8.13 9.06 12.16
CA ALA A 136 -6.70 9.36 12.20
C ALA A 136 -6.42 10.85 11.91
N GLN A 137 -7.03 11.41 10.86
CA GLN A 137 -6.81 12.81 10.48
C GLN A 137 -7.36 13.79 11.52
N SER A 138 -8.40 13.41 12.27
CA SER A 138 -8.93 14.26 13.36
C SER A 138 -7.99 14.41 14.56
N LEU A 139 -6.97 13.58 14.67
CA LEU A 139 -6.01 13.52 15.77
C LEU A 139 -4.71 14.28 15.50
N THR A 140 -4.53 14.83 14.29
CA THR A 140 -3.28 15.46 13.87
C THR A 140 -3.50 16.56 12.84
N GLU A 141 -2.64 17.58 12.87
CA GLU A 141 -2.54 18.60 11.81
C GLU A 141 -1.66 18.14 10.63
N LYS A 142 -0.88 17.07 10.80
CA LYS A 142 -0.06 16.50 9.73
C LYS A 142 -0.93 15.69 8.77
N PRO A 143 -0.54 15.60 7.49
CA PRO A 143 -1.30 14.79 6.54
C PRO A 143 -1.25 13.31 6.91
N VAL A 144 -2.41 12.67 6.85
CA VAL A 144 -2.55 11.21 6.97
C VAL A 144 -2.72 10.63 5.57
N LYS A 145 -2.10 9.50 5.32
CA LYS A 145 -2.15 8.80 4.03
C LYS A 145 -3.29 7.77 4.03
N GLY A 146 -4.19 7.86 3.05
CA GLY A 146 -5.18 6.83 2.74
C GLY A 146 -4.50 5.58 2.20
N MET A 147 -4.92 4.39 2.66
CA MET A 147 -4.24 3.13 2.37
C MET A 147 -5.17 2.15 1.67
N LEU A 148 -4.88 1.81 0.42
CA LEU A 148 -5.67 0.93 -0.43
C LEU A 148 -4.81 -0.23 -0.96
N THR A 149 -5.47 -1.34 -1.27
CA THR A 149 -4.87 -2.44 -2.04
C THR A 149 -5.27 -2.30 -3.49
N GLY A 150 -4.29 -2.40 -4.40
CA GLY A 150 -4.52 -2.24 -5.82
C GLY A 150 -5.25 -3.42 -6.48
N PRO A 151 -5.86 -3.18 -7.64
CA PRO A 151 -6.73 -4.14 -8.30
C PRO A 151 -6.01 -5.41 -8.75
N VAL A 152 -4.75 -5.31 -9.13
CA VAL A 152 -3.96 -6.47 -9.58
C VAL A 152 -3.63 -7.39 -8.41
N THR A 153 -3.26 -6.82 -7.26
CA THR A 153 -3.01 -7.57 -6.03
C THR A 153 -4.28 -8.21 -5.49
N MET A 154 -5.40 -7.47 -5.49
CA MET A 154 -6.71 -8.02 -5.10
C MET A 154 -7.07 -9.25 -5.94
N LEU A 155 -6.83 -9.19 -7.26
CA LEU A 155 -7.09 -10.31 -8.16
C LEU A 155 -6.11 -11.47 -7.95
N ASN A 156 -4.80 -11.19 -7.87
CA ASN A 156 -3.77 -12.23 -7.85
C ASN A 156 -3.77 -13.02 -6.53
N TRP A 157 -4.15 -12.40 -5.42
CA TRP A 157 -4.25 -13.06 -4.11
C TRP A 157 -5.67 -13.53 -3.78
N SER A 158 -6.54 -13.61 -4.80
CA SER A 158 -7.86 -14.21 -4.74
C SER A 158 -7.93 -15.43 -5.66
N TYR A 159 -8.92 -16.30 -5.43
CA TYR A 159 -9.31 -17.33 -6.41
C TYR A 159 -10.25 -16.67 -7.44
N PRO A 160 -9.79 -16.42 -8.67
CA PRO A 160 -10.60 -15.74 -9.67
C PRO A 160 -11.68 -16.67 -10.21
N ARG A 161 -12.81 -16.08 -10.66
CA ARG A 161 -13.82 -16.81 -11.46
C ARG A 161 -13.26 -17.12 -12.85
N THR A 162 -13.84 -18.14 -13.53
CA THR A 162 -13.32 -18.68 -14.79
C THR A 162 -14.19 -18.38 -16.01
N ASP A 163 -15.35 -17.78 -15.81
CA ASP A 163 -16.33 -17.46 -16.88
C ASP A 163 -16.08 -16.10 -17.56
N ILE A 164 -15.29 -15.22 -16.92
CA ILE A 164 -14.78 -13.99 -17.51
C ILE A 164 -13.27 -13.91 -17.39
N SER A 165 -12.63 -13.07 -18.19
CA SER A 165 -11.18 -12.93 -18.21
C SER A 165 -10.65 -12.29 -16.91
N ARG A 166 -9.38 -12.56 -16.58
CA ARG A 166 -8.69 -11.88 -15.47
C ARG A 166 -8.61 -10.36 -15.67
N LYS A 167 -8.48 -9.91 -16.92
CA LYS A 167 -8.53 -8.49 -17.29
C LYS A 167 -9.85 -7.85 -16.89
N GLU A 168 -10.98 -8.48 -17.21
CA GLU A 168 -12.30 -7.96 -16.85
C GLU A 168 -12.49 -7.88 -15.35
N GLN A 169 -12.05 -8.91 -14.59
CA GLN A 169 -12.09 -8.90 -13.13
C GLN A 169 -11.20 -7.78 -12.54
N ALA A 170 -10.01 -7.59 -13.09
CA ALA A 170 -9.12 -6.50 -12.68
C ALA A 170 -9.73 -5.12 -12.91
N PHE A 171 -10.47 -4.94 -14.00
CA PHE A 171 -11.13 -3.67 -14.29
C PHE A 171 -12.36 -3.42 -13.42
N GLN A 172 -13.11 -4.45 -13.04
CA GLN A 172 -14.17 -4.32 -12.03
C GLN A 172 -13.59 -3.88 -10.68
N LEU A 173 -12.49 -4.51 -10.25
CA LEU A 173 -11.75 -4.11 -9.05
C LEU A 173 -11.22 -2.68 -9.14
N ALA A 174 -10.64 -2.31 -10.27
CA ALA A 174 -10.12 -0.96 -10.49
C ALA A 174 -11.22 0.11 -10.34
N LEU A 175 -12.41 -0.14 -10.83
CA LEU A 175 -13.56 0.76 -10.66
C LEU A 175 -13.99 0.84 -9.20
N ALA A 176 -14.00 -0.26 -8.46
CA ALA A 176 -14.32 -0.26 -7.03
C ALA A 176 -13.30 0.54 -6.21
N ILE A 177 -12.00 0.35 -6.46
CA ILE A 177 -10.92 1.11 -5.81
C ILE A 177 -10.94 2.59 -6.20
N ARG A 178 -11.27 2.90 -7.45
CA ARG A 178 -11.45 4.27 -7.93
C ARG A 178 -12.51 5.04 -7.14
N GLU A 179 -13.65 4.42 -6.85
CA GLU A 179 -14.69 5.05 -6.04
C GLU A 179 -14.24 5.23 -4.58
N GLU A 180 -13.44 4.32 -4.05
CA GLU A 180 -12.86 4.47 -2.71
C GLU A 180 -11.86 5.63 -2.65
N LEU A 181 -10.98 5.75 -3.66
CA LEU A 181 -10.04 6.87 -3.77
C LEU A 181 -10.78 8.20 -3.79
N LYS A 182 -11.84 8.31 -4.57
CA LYS A 182 -12.68 9.50 -4.66
C LYS A 182 -13.34 9.86 -3.31
N ASP A 183 -13.78 8.85 -2.55
CA ASP A 183 -14.38 9.11 -1.24
C ASP A 183 -13.31 9.53 -0.21
N LEU A 184 -12.09 8.98 -0.27
CA LEU A 184 -10.96 9.45 0.52
C LEU A 184 -10.60 10.92 0.23
N GLU A 185 -10.58 11.33 -1.04
CA GLU A 185 -10.39 12.75 -1.40
C GLU A 185 -11.47 13.66 -0.84
N LYS A 186 -12.75 13.24 -0.87
CA LYS A 186 -13.87 14.00 -0.31
C LYS A 186 -13.73 14.25 1.19
N VAL A 187 -13.12 13.32 1.92
CA VAL A 187 -12.86 13.47 3.36
C VAL A 187 -11.48 14.07 3.65
N GLY A 188 -10.80 14.60 2.63
CA GLY A 188 -9.60 15.41 2.76
C GLY A 188 -8.26 14.68 2.64
N ALA A 189 -8.23 13.45 2.12
CA ALA A 189 -6.97 12.75 1.90
C ALA A 189 -6.16 13.41 0.76
N ALA A 190 -5.03 14.03 1.10
CA ALA A 190 -4.08 14.59 0.15
C ALA A 190 -3.00 13.60 -0.31
N PHE A 191 -2.87 12.48 0.38
CA PHE A 191 -1.95 11.37 0.07
C PHE A 191 -2.74 10.07 0.06
N ILE A 192 -2.66 9.31 -1.02
CA ILE A 192 -3.35 8.02 -1.15
C ILE A 192 -2.38 7.00 -1.72
N GLN A 193 -2.20 5.89 -1.02
CA GLN A 193 -1.34 4.80 -1.44
C GLN A 193 -2.20 3.63 -1.93
N VAL A 194 -1.88 3.13 -3.13
CA VAL A 194 -2.52 1.98 -3.77
C VAL A 194 -1.45 0.93 -4.02
N ASP A 195 -1.42 -0.11 -3.20
CA ASP A 195 -0.32 -1.09 -3.16
C ASP A 195 -0.49 -2.22 -4.16
N GLU A 196 0.56 -2.49 -4.94
CA GLU A 196 0.59 -3.55 -5.94
C GLU A 196 1.75 -4.56 -5.75
N PRO A 197 1.90 -5.17 -4.57
CA PRO A 197 2.97 -6.14 -4.33
C PRO A 197 2.90 -7.39 -5.21
N ALA A 198 1.72 -7.76 -5.70
CA ALA A 198 1.52 -8.97 -6.50
C ALA A 198 1.63 -8.75 -8.02
N MET A 199 2.03 -7.56 -8.49
CA MET A 199 2.10 -7.28 -9.93
C MET A 199 3.08 -8.22 -10.65
N ARG A 200 4.30 -8.37 -10.14
CA ARG A 200 5.30 -9.27 -10.71
C ARG A 200 4.96 -10.74 -10.47
N GLU A 201 4.46 -11.07 -9.29
CA GLU A 201 4.03 -12.43 -8.93
C GLU A 201 2.95 -12.97 -9.87
N GLY A 202 2.08 -12.10 -10.40
CA GLY A 202 1.02 -12.46 -11.32
C GLY A 202 1.45 -12.73 -12.77
N LEU A 203 2.74 -12.59 -13.11
CA LEU A 203 3.25 -12.83 -14.44
C LEU A 203 2.92 -14.27 -14.91
N PRO A 204 2.43 -14.45 -16.15
CA PRO A 204 2.23 -15.76 -16.73
C PRO A 204 3.53 -16.55 -16.81
N LEU A 205 3.48 -17.88 -16.63
CA LEU A 205 4.64 -18.75 -16.75
C LEU A 205 5.33 -18.66 -18.14
N LYS A 206 4.56 -18.38 -19.19
CA LYS A 206 5.09 -18.18 -20.54
C LYS A 206 5.39 -16.71 -20.76
N GLN A 207 6.66 -16.38 -20.95
CA GLN A 207 7.14 -15.01 -21.16
C GLN A 207 6.45 -14.30 -22.34
N GLN A 208 6.09 -15.03 -23.41
CA GLN A 208 5.37 -14.46 -24.55
C GLN A 208 3.99 -13.88 -24.20
N ARG A 209 3.48 -14.14 -22.99
CA ARG A 209 2.22 -13.59 -22.49
C ARG A 209 2.40 -12.45 -21.50
N TRP A 210 3.65 -12.05 -21.21
CA TRP A 210 3.94 -11.00 -20.24
C TRP A 210 3.41 -9.64 -20.69
N ASP A 211 3.63 -9.28 -21.96
CA ASP A 211 3.19 -7.98 -22.49
C ASP A 211 1.66 -7.82 -22.42
N GLU A 212 0.92 -8.88 -22.74
CA GLU A 212 -0.54 -8.89 -22.60
C GLU A 212 -0.96 -8.68 -21.14
N TYR A 213 -0.35 -9.42 -20.20
CA TYR A 213 -0.63 -9.31 -18.77
C TYR A 213 -0.27 -7.92 -18.24
N LEU A 214 0.94 -7.46 -18.49
CA LEU A 214 1.45 -6.19 -17.99
C LEU A 214 0.65 -5.01 -18.54
N SER A 215 0.25 -5.06 -19.80
CA SER A 215 -0.59 -4.04 -20.41
C SER A 215 -1.90 -3.84 -19.63
N TRP A 216 -2.68 -4.89 -19.41
CA TRP A 216 -3.94 -4.71 -18.67
C TRP A 216 -3.73 -4.50 -17.17
N ALA A 217 -2.64 -4.99 -16.57
CA ALA A 217 -2.32 -4.76 -15.18
C ALA A 217 -2.02 -3.27 -14.90
N VAL A 218 -1.20 -2.65 -15.76
CA VAL A 218 -0.95 -1.21 -15.74
C VAL A 218 -2.25 -0.42 -15.97
N ASP A 219 -3.04 -0.80 -16.95
CA ASP A 219 -4.33 -0.14 -17.24
C ASP A 219 -5.29 -0.22 -16.05
N ALA A 220 -5.33 -1.35 -15.33
CA ALA A 220 -6.17 -1.50 -14.14
C ALA A 220 -5.71 -0.59 -13.00
N PHE A 221 -4.41 -0.49 -12.72
CA PHE A 221 -3.87 0.45 -11.74
C PHE A 221 -4.22 1.88 -12.12
N ARG A 222 -3.92 2.29 -13.35
CA ARG A 222 -4.21 3.64 -13.85
C ARG A 222 -5.71 3.96 -13.84
N LEU A 223 -6.57 2.99 -14.12
CA LEU A 223 -8.01 3.17 -14.03
C LEU A 223 -8.45 3.46 -12.60
N SER A 224 -7.85 2.82 -11.61
CA SER A 224 -8.16 3.06 -10.20
C SER A 224 -7.66 4.43 -9.71
N THR A 225 -6.57 4.95 -10.25
CA THR A 225 -5.92 6.19 -9.81
C THR A 225 -6.23 7.40 -10.68
N ALA A 226 -6.76 7.21 -11.90
CA ALA A 226 -7.00 8.30 -12.87
C ALA A 226 -8.05 9.34 -12.44
N ILE A 227 -8.76 9.13 -11.34
CA ILE A 227 -9.71 10.09 -10.76
C ILE A 227 -9.04 11.07 -9.82
N ALA A 228 -7.83 10.77 -9.34
CA ALA A 228 -7.10 11.58 -8.39
C ALA A 228 -6.98 13.03 -8.89
N GLN A 229 -7.27 13.98 -8.00
CA GLN A 229 -7.12 15.40 -8.30
C GLN A 229 -5.64 15.79 -8.38
N PRO A 230 -5.29 16.89 -9.06
CA PRO A 230 -3.90 17.34 -9.19
C PRO A 230 -3.19 17.56 -7.84
N GLU A 231 -3.93 17.89 -6.80
CA GLU A 231 -3.42 18.14 -5.45
C GLU A 231 -3.17 16.84 -4.66
N THR A 232 -3.75 15.72 -5.10
CA THR A 232 -3.61 14.42 -4.45
C THR A 232 -2.34 13.72 -4.92
N GLN A 233 -1.46 13.38 -3.99
CA GLN A 233 -0.26 12.60 -4.27
C GLN A 233 -0.57 11.11 -4.20
N VAL A 234 -0.40 10.40 -5.32
CA VAL A 234 -0.62 8.96 -5.45
C VAL A 234 0.68 8.22 -5.17
N HIS A 235 0.66 7.39 -4.13
CA HIS A 235 1.73 6.47 -3.79
C HIS A 235 1.40 5.05 -4.24
N THR A 236 2.44 4.26 -4.47
CA THR A 236 2.34 2.80 -4.58
C THR A 236 3.46 2.13 -3.81
N HIS A 237 3.25 0.89 -3.39
CA HIS A 237 4.27 0.08 -2.74
C HIS A 237 4.41 -1.26 -3.42
N MET A 238 5.65 -1.68 -3.62
CA MET A 238 5.99 -3.00 -4.14
C MET A 238 7.06 -3.64 -3.25
N CYS A 239 6.74 -4.82 -2.73
CA CYS A 239 7.67 -5.62 -1.94
C CYS A 239 7.96 -6.95 -2.62
N TYR A 240 9.02 -7.65 -2.18
CA TYR A 240 9.44 -8.99 -2.61
C TYR A 240 9.67 -9.15 -4.12
N SER A 241 10.10 -8.10 -4.82
CA SER A 241 10.19 -8.15 -6.27
C SER A 241 11.56 -7.73 -6.81
N GLU A 242 12.11 -8.50 -7.71
CA GLU A 242 13.15 -8.08 -8.63
C GLU A 242 12.47 -7.39 -9.81
N PHE A 243 12.64 -6.07 -9.94
CA PHE A 243 11.85 -5.26 -10.89
C PHE A 243 12.39 -5.22 -12.31
N GLY A 244 13.63 -5.66 -12.54
CA GLY A 244 14.31 -5.54 -13.83
C GLY A 244 13.46 -5.97 -15.02
N ASP A 245 12.70 -7.05 -14.86
CA ASP A 245 11.88 -7.64 -15.93
C ASP A 245 10.64 -6.80 -16.30
N ILE A 246 10.14 -5.97 -15.37
CA ILE A 246 8.87 -5.23 -15.52
C ILE A 246 9.02 -3.72 -15.33
N MET A 247 10.26 -3.21 -15.35
CA MET A 247 10.56 -1.80 -15.04
C MET A 247 9.80 -0.82 -15.93
N GLU A 248 9.68 -1.09 -17.22
CA GLU A 248 8.92 -0.23 -18.13
C GLU A 248 7.43 -0.20 -17.79
N SER A 249 6.88 -1.30 -17.31
CA SER A 249 5.49 -1.34 -16.83
C SER A 249 5.32 -0.58 -15.51
N ILE A 250 6.31 -0.63 -14.61
CA ILE A 250 6.31 0.13 -13.37
C ILE A 250 6.31 1.64 -13.65
N LYS A 251 7.10 2.12 -14.61
CA LYS A 251 7.07 3.53 -15.04
C LYS A 251 5.69 3.94 -15.56
N GLN A 252 5.01 3.04 -16.25
CA GLN A 252 3.69 3.29 -16.84
C GLN A 252 2.56 3.32 -15.81
N LEU A 253 2.77 2.91 -14.56
CA LEU A 253 1.76 3.03 -13.49
C LEU A 253 1.38 4.48 -13.24
N ASP A 254 2.32 5.41 -13.47
CA ASP A 254 2.09 6.85 -13.32
C ASP A 254 1.77 7.26 -11.86
N ALA A 255 2.38 6.58 -10.89
CA ALA A 255 2.35 6.96 -9.48
C ALA A 255 3.38 8.07 -9.21
N ASP A 256 3.03 9.00 -8.29
CA ASP A 256 3.94 10.09 -7.90
C ASP A 256 5.11 9.61 -7.06
N VAL A 257 4.87 8.58 -6.23
CA VAL A 257 5.88 7.98 -5.36
C VAL A 257 5.76 6.46 -5.40
N ILE A 258 6.89 5.79 -5.62
CA ILE A 258 7.00 4.34 -5.41
C ILE A 258 7.86 4.04 -4.19
N SER A 259 7.36 3.27 -3.24
CA SER A 259 8.17 2.70 -2.17
C SER A 259 8.52 1.23 -2.48
N ILE A 260 9.76 0.86 -2.19
CA ILE A 260 10.32 -0.45 -2.54
C ILE A 260 11.07 -1.05 -1.35
N GLU A 261 11.15 -2.37 -1.32
CA GLU A 261 12.11 -3.09 -0.46
C GLU A 261 13.52 -2.96 -1.04
N ASP A 262 14.45 -2.37 -0.29
CA ASP A 262 15.81 -2.14 -0.76
C ASP A 262 16.90 -2.43 0.27
N SER A 263 16.57 -2.50 1.56
CA SER A 263 17.55 -2.68 2.63
C SER A 263 18.33 -3.99 2.53
N ARG A 264 17.76 -5.03 1.93
CA ARG A 264 18.35 -6.35 1.74
C ARG A 264 19.04 -6.54 0.39
N SER A 265 18.68 -5.73 -0.60
CA SER A 265 19.22 -5.79 -1.97
C SER A 265 20.55 -5.06 -2.12
N ASN A 266 21.05 -4.41 -1.07
CA ASN A 266 22.21 -3.53 -1.15
C ASN A 266 22.08 -2.46 -2.24
N ASN A 267 20.88 -1.88 -2.36
CA ASN A 267 20.50 -0.85 -3.34
C ASN A 267 20.40 -1.35 -4.81
N GLU A 268 20.36 -2.66 -5.04
CA GLU A 268 20.21 -3.19 -6.42
C GLU A 268 18.88 -2.75 -7.04
N THR A 269 17.79 -2.76 -6.26
CA THR A 269 16.46 -2.32 -6.73
C THR A 269 16.46 -0.82 -7.05
N LEU A 270 17.09 -0.01 -6.19
CA LEU A 270 17.27 1.42 -6.43
C LEU A 270 18.10 1.69 -7.68
N MET A 271 19.17 0.95 -7.89
CA MET A 271 20.03 1.07 -9.09
C MET A 271 19.22 0.77 -10.36
N GLN A 272 18.39 -0.28 -10.36
CA GLN A 272 17.53 -0.61 -11.51
C GLN A 272 16.55 0.55 -11.85
N LEU A 273 15.98 1.21 -10.84
CA LEU A 273 15.13 2.39 -11.05
C LEU A 273 15.94 3.57 -11.63
N THR A 274 17.14 3.78 -11.13
CA THR A 274 18.04 4.85 -11.61
C THR A 274 18.46 4.61 -13.06
N ASP A 275 18.92 3.41 -13.38
CA ASP A 275 19.34 3.03 -14.73
C ASP A 275 18.20 3.14 -15.73
N ALA A 276 16.98 2.86 -15.29
CA ALA A 276 15.78 3.04 -16.08
C ALA A 276 15.31 4.49 -16.17
N SER A 277 15.98 5.46 -15.53
CA SER A 277 15.57 6.87 -15.46
C SER A 277 14.12 7.03 -14.98
N TYR A 278 13.82 6.44 -13.79
CA TYR A 278 12.49 6.49 -13.21
C TYR A 278 12.09 7.96 -12.93
N PRO A 279 10.94 8.44 -13.46
CA PRO A 279 10.65 9.88 -13.48
C PRO A 279 10.04 10.41 -12.18
N ALA A 280 9.53 9.53 -11.32
CA ALA A 280 8.80 9.88 -10.11
C ALA A 280 9.69 9.78 -8.85
N GLN A 281 9.11 10.08 -7.68
CA GLN A 281 9.82 9.96 -6.41
C GLN A 281 9.91 8.49 -5.98
N VAL A 282 10.95 8.18 -5.20
CA VAL A 282 11.25 6.82 -4.75
C VAL A 282 11.46 6.81 -3.24
N GLY A 283 10.80 5.90 -2.55
CA GLY A 283 11.04 5.57 -1.14
C GLY A 283 11.80 4.25 -1.04
N PRO A 284 13.13 4.24 -1.15
CA PRO A 284 13.90 3.04 -0.89
C PRO A 284 13.82 2.69 0.59
N GLY A 285 13.51 1.43 0.90
CA GLY A 285 13.45 0.96 2.27
C GLY A 285 14.82 1.06 2.95
N VAL A 286 14.86 1.67 4.12
CA VAL A 286 16.10 1.82 4.92
C VAL A 286 16.11 0.93 6.15
N TYR A 287 15.01 0.24 6.44
CA TYR A 287 14.83 -0.67 7.56
C TYR A 287 14.24 -2.00 7.13
N ASP A 288 14.99 -3.09 7.33
CA ASP A 288 14.53 -4.46 7.11
C ASP A 288 13.51 -4.87 8.19
N VAL A 289 12.23 -4.79 7.85
CA VAL A 289 11.14 -5.15 8.77
C VAL A 289 11.03 -6.66 9.03
N HIS A 290 11.77 -7.50 8.30
CA HIS A 290 11.81 -8.95 8.50
C HIS A 290 12.88 -9.37 9.51
N SER A 291 13.85 -8.49 9.77
CA SER A 291 14.86 -8.69 10.80
C SER A 291 14.36 -8.20 12.17
N PRO A 292 14.58 -8.95 13.26
CA PRO A 292 14.32 -8.45 14.61
C PRO A 292 15.34 -7.40 15.06
N SER A 293 16.40 -7.18 14.29
CA SER A 293 17.46 -6.23 14.62
C SER A 293 16.95 -4.80 14.45
N ILE A 294 17.21 -3.97 15.48
CA ILE A 294 16.93 -2.54 15.42
C ILE A 294 18.13 -1.87 14.75
N PRO A 295 17.95 -1.13 13.65
CA PRO A 295 19.05 -0.47 12.97
C PRO A 295 19.61 0.66 13.84
N THR A 296 20.90 0.90 13.74
CA THR A 296 21.53 2.08 14.36
C THR A 296 21.28 3.32 13.50
N THR A 297 21.30 4.50 14.12
CA THR A 297 21.21 5.78 13.39
C THR A 297 22.29 5.90 12.32
N GLU A 298 23.51 5.42 12.59
CA GLU A 298 24.60 5.46 11.59
C GLU A 298 24.35 4.51 10.42
N TYR A 299 23.75 3.35 10.66
CA TYR A 299 23.33 2.45 9.58
C TYR A 299 22.30 3.13 8.66
N LEU A 300 21.26 3.77 9.24
CA LEU A 300 20.24 4.47 8.47
C LEU A 300 20.82 5.65 7.67
N LYS A 301 21.70 6.44 8.30
CA LYS A 301 22.43 7.52 7.62
C LYS A 301 23.27 7.02 6.45
N GLU A 302 23.96 5.89 6.63
CA GLU A 302 24.78 5.31 5.57
C GLU A 302 23.92 4.79 4.42
N SER A 303 22.77 4.17 4.72
CA SER A 303 21.80 3.77 3.70
C SER A 303 21.32 4.98 2.88
N LEU A 304 20.96 6.08 3.53
CA LEU A 304 20.57 7.31 2.83
C LEU A 304 21.72 7.95 2.04
N ARG A 305 22.97 7.91 2.56
CA ARG A 305 24.13 8.37 1.79
C ARG A 305 24.35 7.59 0.49
N LYS A 306 24.06 6.29 0.50
CA LYS A 306 24.08 5.49 -0.72
C LYS A 306 22.96 5.90 -1.67
N CYS A 307 21.75 6.10 -1.17
CA CYS A 307 20.62 6.52 -2.00
C CYS A 307 20.88 7.83 -2.75
N ILE A 308 21.48 8.83 -2.11
CA ILE A 308 21.80 10.13 -2.75
C ILE A 308 22.91 10.06 -3.80
N GLN A 309 23.63 8.95 -3.89
CA GLN A 309 24.57 8.72 -4.99
C GLN A 309 23.88 8.36 -6.29
N HIS A 310 22.62 7.88 -6.20
CA HIS A 310 21.85 7.38 -7.32
C HIS A 310 20.69 8.31 -7.70
N LEU A 311 20.06 8.97 -6.74
CA LEU A 311 18.90 9.84 -6.96
C LEU A 311 19.11 11.23 -6.36
N PRO A 312 18.54 12.28 -6.97
CA PRO A 312 18.48 13.62 -6.37
C PRO A 312 17.73 13.57 -5.03
N VAL A 313 18.16 14.39 -4.08
CA VAL A 313 17.51 14.53 -2.75
C VAL A 313 16.01 14.80 -2.86
N THR A 314 15.59 15.55 -3.86
CA THR A 314 14.18 15.91 -4.12
C THR A 314 13.32 14.72 -4.60
N GLN A 315 13.92 13.60 -4.96
CA GLN A 315 13.22 12.38 -5.37
C GLN A 315 13.16 11.32 -4.27
N ILE A 316 13.84 11.49 -3.13
CA ILE A 316 14.00 10.45 -2.12
C ILE A 316 13.02 10.68 -0.97
N TRP A 317 12.21 9.65 -0.68
CA TRP A 317 11.45 9.49 0.55
C TRP A 317 12.17 8.57 1.53
N VAL A 318 11.86 8.66 2.81
CA VAL A 318 12.40 7.78 3.85
C VAL A 318 11.28 6.93 4.44
N ASN A 319 11.40 5.63 4.28
CA ASN A 319 10.42 4.65 4.75
C ASN A 319 11.07 3.29 5.08
N PRO A 320 10.43 2.43 5.87
CA PRO A 320 10.86 1.04 6.02
C PRO A 320 10.61 0.24 4.73
N ASP A 321 11.19 -0.94 4.62
CA ASP A 321 11.02 -1.85 3.46
C ASP A 321 9.57 -2.23 3.22
N CYS A 322 8.80 -2.47 4.27
CA CYS A 322 7.40 -2.91 4.19
C CYS A 322 6.64 -2.48 5.45
N GLY A 323 5.36 -2.88 5.56
CA GLY A 323 4.56 -2.63 6.74
C GLY A 323 5.11 -3.29 8.00
N LEU A 324 4.93 -2.65 9.15
CA LEU A 324 5.45 -3.07 10.46
C LEU A 324 4.58 -4.11 11.16
N LYS A 325 3.60 -4.65 10.50
CA LYS A 325 2.57 -5.58 11.00
C LYS A 325 3.12 -6.75 11.82
N THR A 326 4.26 -7.31 11.42
CA THR A 326 4.89 -8.47 12.06
C THR A 326 5.85 -8.10 13.18
N ARG A 327 6.15 -6.83 13.34
CA ARG A 327 7.02 -6.33 14.42
C ARG A 327 6.24 -6.19 15.73
N ARG A 328 7.00 -6.08 16.83
CA ARG A 328 6.48 -5.67 18.13
C ARG A 328 6.69 -4.17 18.30
N TRP A 329 5.95 -3.55 19.21
CA TRP A 329 6.14 -2.13 19.50
C TRP A 329 7.55 -1.81 20.02
N GLU A 330 8.12 -2.72 20.81
CA GLU A 330 9.49 -2.60 21.34
C GLU A 330 10.57 -2.68 20.26
N GLU A 331 10.22 -3.17 19.06
CA GLU A 331 11.10 -3.20 17.89
C GLU A 331 10.81 -2.03 16.93
N ALA A 332 9.53 -1.71 16.72
CA ALA A 332 9.12 -0.69 15.75
C ALA A 332 9.37 0.75 16.24
N ILE A 333 9.23 1.02 17.55
CA ILE A 333 9.42 2.37 18.09
C ILE A 333 10.89 2.84 18.01
N PRO A 334 11.88 2.04 18.39
CA PRO A 334 13.28 2.48 18.32
C PRO A 334 13.90 2.35 16.92
N ALA A 335 13.25 1.70 15.96
CA ALA A 335 13.71 1.54 14.59
C ALA A 335 13.33 2.72 13.71
#